data_36dd6b3ab5f530258d465e074f4c2f3c
#
_entry.id   36dd6b3ab5f530258d465e074f4c2f3c
#
_cell.length_a   1.000
_cell.length_b   1.000
_cell.length_c   1.000
_cell.angle_alpha   90.00
_cell.angle_beta   90.00
_cell.angle_gamma   90.00
#
_symmetry.space_group_name_H-M   'P 1'
#
loop_
_entity.id
_entity.type
_entity.pdbx_description
1 polymer ?
#
loop_
_entity_poly.entity_id
_entity_poly.type
_entity_poly.pdbx_seq_one_letter_code
_entity_poly.pdbx_strand_id
1 'polypeptide(L)'
;MEGDAVHRAAARLSTLAGATVTRAEFRNHLAGADLRGATLDATRAHGKHLLTRFADGRTLHSHLRMDGSWTIVRKHRPDGRPALPRHLLPNLRVTITLDDGRSLVGLGVPITDLLATRDEHRVVGHLGPDVLAGQPTATQDHFDLDEALARLGKVPDRPVVETLLDQRTVAGFGNLWAVELCFLRGLHPWRPVGDVELEPLLALGRKMIRHSLEHNTGMTTTGVKRKGQNHWVTGRSNRPCYRCGTLVRFRPATGAPYAREVWWCPSCQPVQDVRRGERAGTADRGP
;
A
#
# COMPACT_ATOMS: atom_id res chain seq x y z
N MET A 1 1.18 3.97 -4.69
CA MET A 1 2.12 3.50 -3.64
C MET A 1 1.57 2.25 -3.00
N GLU A 2 2.42 1.32 -2.58
CA GLU A 2 2.09 0.04 -1.95
C GLU A 2 2.37 0.08 -0.45
N GLY A 3 1.76 -0.81 0.34
CA GLY A 3 1.93 -0.86 1.80
C GLY A 3 3.37 -1.08 2.25
N ASP A 4 4.12 -1.94 1.56
CA ASP A 4 5.55 -2.18 1.87
C ASP A 4 6.41 -0.90 1.74
N ALA A 5 6.08 -0.02 0.80
CA ALA A 5 6.78 1.26 0.68
C ALA A 5 6.48 2.20 1.86
N VAL A 6 5.25 2.17 2.38
CA VAL A 6 4.85 2.96 3.56
C VAL A 6 5.52 2.41 4.82
N HIS A 7 5.54 1.09 5.00
CA HIS A 7 6.25 0.44 6.09
C HIS A 7 7.76 0.70 6.05
N ARG A 8 8.41 0.71 4.87
CA ARG A 8 9.80 1.15 4.73
C ARG A 8 10.01 2.61 5.12
N ALA A 9 9.06 3.48 4.79
CA ALA A 9 9.10 4.87 5.24
C ALA A 9 8.97 4.94 6.77
N ALA A 10 8.02 4.23 7.37
CA ALA A 10 7.85 4.15 8.82
C ALA A 10 9.13 3.67 9.52
N ALA A 11 9.74 2.59 9.06
CA ALA A 11 11.00 2.07 9.62
C ALA A 11 12.12 3.11 9.58
N ARG A 12 12.25 3.81 8.46
CA ARG A 12 13.24 4.88 8.32
C ARG A 12 12.97 6.05 9.25
N LEU A 13 11.71 6.48 9.39
CA LEU A 13 11.34 7.58 10.26
C LEU A 13 11.40 7.21 11.74
N SER A 14 11.18 5.95 12.10
CA SER A 14 11.32 5.45 13.47
C SER A 14 12.74 5.64 14.02
N THR A 15 13.76 5.81 13.15
CA THR A 15 15.13 6.15 13.60
C THR A 15 15.27 7.56 14.18
N LEU A 16 14.20 8.35 14.11
CA LEU A 16 14.14 9.71 14.67
C LEU A 16 13.48 9.75 16.06
N ALA A 17 13.03 8.61 16.59
CA ALA A 17 12.44 8.54 17.91
C ALA A 17 13.39 9.09 18.98
N GLY A 18 12.84 9.83 19.95
CA GLY A 18 13.57 10.52 21.00
C GLY A 18 14.09 11.92 20.62
N ALA A 19 14.11 12.28 19.34
CA ALA A 19 14.54 13.62 18.93
C ALA A 19 13.40 14.65 19.11
N THR A 20 13.77 15.88 19.50
CA THR A 20 12.84 16.99 19.78
C THR A 20 12.77 17.95 18.62
N VAL A 21 11.57 18.39 18.29
CA VAL A 21 11.31 19.34 17.21
C VAL A 21 11.76 20.75 17.64
N THR A 22 12.68 21.34 16.88
CA THR A 22 13.11 22.73 17.06
C THR A 22 12.36 23.70 16.14
N ARG A 23 11.91 23.19 14.96
CA ARG A 23 11.18 23.99 13.97
C ARG A 23 10.27 23.07 13.14
N ALA A 24 9.05 23.52 12.85
CA ALA A 24 8.15 22.86 11.91
C ALA A 24 7.59 23.88 10.90
N GLU A 25 7.58 23.52 9.63
CA GLU A 25 7.00 24.33 8.55
C GLU A 25 6.10 23.44 7.69
N PHE A 26 4.86 23.88 7.52
CA PHE A 26 3.85 23.24 6.69
C PHE A 26 3.45 24.17 5.55
N ARG A 27 3.47 23.67 4.31
CA ARG A 27 3.04 24.41 3.12
C ARG A 27 1.69 23.89 2.61
N ASN A 28 0.74 23.72 3.52
CA ASN A 28 -0.62 23.25 3.27
C ASN A 28 -1.56 23.83 4.33
N HIS A 29 -2.75 23.22 4.54
CA HIS A 29 -3.74 23.65 5.53
C HIS A 29 -3.24 23.60 6.99
N LEU A 30 -2.13 22.93 7.27
CA LEU A 30 -1.46 22.95 8.57
C LEU A 30 -0.51 24.15 8.74
N ALA A 31 -0.48 25.10 7.80
CA ALA A 31 0.33 26.31 7.93
C ALA A 31 0.01 27.02 9.25
N GLY A 32 1.03 27.23 10.09
CA GLY A 32 0.86 27.78 11.44
C GLY A 32 0.74 26.75 12.56
N ALA A 33 0.63 25.45 12.26
CA ALA A 33 0.72 24.42 13.30
C ALA A 33 2.10 24.43 13.96
N ASP A 34 2.13 24.48 15.29
CA ASP A 34 3.37 24.50 16.07
C ASP A 34 3.65 23.13 16.68
N LEU A 35 4.77 22.55 16.31
CA LEU A 35 5.31 21.31 16.88
C LEU A 35 6.56 21.54 17.71
N ARG A 36 7.02 22.77 17.92
CA ARG A 36 8.25 23.04 18.69
C ARG A 36 8.15 22.49 20.11
N GLY A 37 9.22 21.83 20.53
CA GLY A 37 9.29 21.17 21.84
C GLY A 37 8.64 19.78 21.87
N ALA A 38 7.91 19.37 20.83
CA ALA A 38 7.37 18.03 20.75
C ALA A 38 8.50 17.01 20.47
N THR A 39 8.52 15.90 21.19
CA THR A 39 9.49 14.81 20.99
C THR A 39 8.85 13.72 20.14
N LEU A 40 9.55 13.26 19.10
CA LEU A 40 9.11 12.11 18.31
C LEU A 40 9.13 10.84 19.19
N ASP A 41 8.00 10.16 19.26
CA ASP A 41 7.83 8.91 19.99
C ASP A 41 8.00 7.70 19.07
N ALA A 42 7.12 7.56 18.09
CA ALA A 42 7.13 6.44 17.15
C ALA A 42 6.57 6.84 15.80
N THR A 43 7.01 6.14 14.74
CA THR A 43 6.33 6.18 13.45
C THR A 43 5.79 4.81 13.11
N ARG A 44 4.50 4.70 12.86
CA ARG A 44 3.78 3.47 12.56
C ARG A 44 3.10 3.56 11.19
N ALA A 45 2.81 2.42 10.61
CA ALA A 45 2.05 2.28 9.37
C ALA A 45 0.79 1.44 9.60
N HIS A 46 -0.29 1.78 8.91
CA HIS A 46 -1.47 0.95 8.75
C HIS A 46 -1.89 0.99 7.28
N GLY A 47 -1.74 -0.12 6.58
CA GLY A 47 -1.94 -0.18 5.14
C GLY A 47 -1.05 0.82 4.41
N LYS A 48 -1.66 1.89 3.88
CA LYS A 48 -0.96 2.96 3.15
C LYS A 48 -0.92 4.28 3.90
N HIS A 49 -1.25 4.27 5.18
CA HIS A 49 -1.25 5.42 6.07
C HIS A 49 -0.02 5.40 6.98
N LEU A 50 0.57 6.56 7.19
CA LEU A 50 1.73 6.75 8.04
C LEU A 50 1.33 7.63 9.23
N LEU A 51 1.63 7.19 10.45
CA LEU A 51 1.29 7.80 11.72
C LEU A 51 2.58 8.11 12.46
N THR A 52 3.01 9.37 12.47
CA THR A 52 4.17 9.85 13.22
C THR A 52 3.68 10.45 14.52
N ARG A 53 3.88 9.75 15.63
CA ARG A 53 3.41 10.11 16.97
C ARG A 53 4.45 10.94 17.70
N PHE A 54 3.94 11.90 18.48
CA PHE A 54 4.73 12.72 19.40
C PHE A 54 4.37 12.38 20.85
N ALA A 55 5.33 12.51 21.74
CA ALA A 55 5.17 12.18 23.17
C ALA A 55 4.12 13.06 23.89
N ASP A 56 3.77 14.19 23.30
CA ASP A 56 2.72 15.11 23.82
C ASP A 56 1.29 14.67 23.43
N GLY A 57 1.13 13.49 22.85
CA GLY A 57 -0.16 12.91 22.49
C GLY A 57 -0.72 13.39 21.14
N ARG A 58 0.11 14.03 20.31
CA ARG A 58 -0.24 14.37 18.92
C ARG A 58 0.29 13.35 17.93
N THR A 59 -0.39 13.21 16.79
CA THR A 59 0.02 12.38 15.65
C THR A 59 -0.05 13.19 14.37
N LEU A 60 1.04 13.20 13.62
CA LEU A 60 1.05 13.64 12.22
C LEU A 60 0.70 12.44 11.35
N HIS A 61 -0.55 12.41 10.87
CA HIS A 61 -1.02 11.46 9.89
C HIS A 61 -0.58 11.90 8.50
N SER A 62 -0.16 10.97 7.65
CA SER A 62 0.06 11.24 6.23
C SER A 62 -0.28 10.07 5.34
N HIS A 63 -0.76 10.38 4.12
CA HIS A 63 -0.98 9.43 3.06
C HIS A 63 -0.23 9.89 1.80
N LEU A 64 0.70 9.07 1.33
CA LEU A 64 1.66 9.45 0.29
C LEU A 64 1.08 9.46 -1.13
N ARG A 65 -0.08 8.82 -1.35
CA ARG A 65 -0.69 8.60 -2.67
C ARG A 65 0.32 8.04 -3.69
N MET A 66 0.47 8.66 -4.87
CA MET A 66 1.37 8.13 -5.93
C MET A 66 2.79 8.68 -5.81
N ASP A 67 2.94 9.97 -5.54
CA ASP A 67 4.20 10.70 -5.71
C ASP A 67 4.80 11.23 -4.39
N GLY A 68 4.05 11.14 -3.30
CA GLY A 68 4.49 11.61 -1.98
C GLY A 68 5.63 10.76 -1.42
N SER A 69 6.55 11.40 -0.73
CA SER A 69 7.63 10.73 -0.03
C SER A 69 8.08 11.49 1.21
N TRP A 70 8.60 10.73 2.19
CA TRP A 70 9.31 11.27 3.33
C TRP A 70 10.79 10.95 3.22
N THR A 71 11.64 11.92 3.53
CA THR A 71 13.09 11.74 3.57
C THR A 71 13.68 12.41 4.79
N ILE A 72 14.85 11.92 5.24
CA ILE A 72 15.64 12.52 6.33
C ILE A 72 16.81 13.26 5.69
N VAL A 73 16.92 14.55 5.97
CA VAL A 73 18.00 15.42 5.49
C VAL A 73 18.89 15.78 6.69
N ARG A 74 20.21 15.61 6.51
CA ARG A 74 21.24 15.93 7.53
C ARG A 74 21.98 17.23 7.24
N LYS A 75 21.98 17.67 5.98
CA LYS A 75 22.68 18.90 5.57
C LYS A 75 21.69 20.05 5.55
N HIS A 76 22.11 21.18 6.11
CA HIS A 76 21.33 22.41 6.13
C HIS A 76 22.09 23.54 5.45
N ARG A 77 21.34 24.53 4.99
CA ARG A 77 21.85 25.80 4.47
C ARG A 77 22.21 26.72 5.64
N PRO A 78 22.94 27.82 5.41
CA PRO A 78 23.23 28.81 6.45
C PRO A 78 21.97 29.40 7.14
N ASP A 79 20.83 29.43 6.43
CA ASP A 79 19.54 29.86 6.95
C ASP A 79 18.80 28.80 7.81
N GLY A 80 19.46 27.65 8.07
CA GLY A 80 18.93 26.54 8.85
C GLY A 80 17.92 25.65 8.09
N ARG A 81 17.63 25.92 6.83
CA ARG A 81 16.72 25.10 6.02
C ARG A 81 17.44 23.84 5.47
N PRO A 82 16.72 22.73 5.29
CA PRO A 82 17.30 21.53 4.67
C PRO A 82 17.90 21.84 3.31
N ALA A 83 19.12 21.34 3.06
CA ALA A 83 19.80 21.48 1.77
C ALA A 83 19.22 20.48 0.77
N LEU A 84 18.18 20.90 0.06
CA LEU A 84 17.51 20.10 -0.97
C LEU A 84 17.98 20.52 -2.37
N PRO A 85 18.04 19.58 -3.33
CA PRO A 85 18.19 19.89 -4.75
C PRO A 85 17.10 20.85 -5.24
N ARG A 86 17.45 21.80 -6.10
CA ARG A 86 16.51 22.85 -6.56
C ARG A 86 15.24 22.29 -7.18
N HIS A 87 15.33 21.21 -7.94
CA HIS A 87 14.16 20.58 -8.61
C HIS A 87 13.17 19.96 -7.64
N LEU A 88 13.52 19.69 -6.37
CA LEU A 88 12.62 19.16 -5.34
C LEU A 88 11.87 20.25 -4.55
N LEU A 89 12.35 21.51 -4.60
CA LEU A 89 11.76 22.60 -3.82
C LEU A 89 10.28 22.88 -4.15
N PRO A 90 9.80 22.78 -5.40
CA PRO A 90 8.37 22.92 -5.71
C PRO A 90 7.49 21.87 -5.05
N ASN A 91 8.04 20.67 -4.76
CA ASN A 91 7.33 19.56 -4.14
C ASN A 91 7.42 19.56 -2.60
N LEU A 92 8.18 20.46 -2.01
CA LEU A 92 8.31 20.56 -0.55
C LEU A 92 6.97 20.97 0.08
N ARG A 93 6.46 20.13 0.99
CA ARG A 93 5.18 20.33 1.69
C ARG A 93 5.36 20.46 3.20
N VAL A 94 6.28 19.69 3.76
CA VAL A 94 6.52 19.66 5.21
C VAL A 94 8.01 19.65 5.48
N THR A 95 8.44 20.42 6.48
CA THR A 95 9.80 20.35 7.05
C THR A 95 9.67 20.36 8.56
N ILE A 96 10.25 19.36 9.22
CA ILE A 96 10.35 19.27 10.67
C ILE A 96 11.84 19.12 11.01
N THR A 97 12.42 20.14 11.63
CA THR A 97 13.81 20.18 12.04
C THR A 97 13.93 19.75 13.49
N LEU A 98 14.92 18.91 13.77
CA LEU A 98 15.14 18.28 15.07
C LEU A 98 16.37 18.85 15.77
N ASP A 99 16.46 18.66 17.07
CA ASP A 99 17.55 19.10 17.94
C ASP A 99 18.89 18.41 17.64
N ASP A 100 18.85 17.21 17.06
CA ASP A 100 20.04 16.45 16.64
C ASP A 100 20.58 16.85 15.25
N GLY A 101 20.05 17.94 14.69
CA GLY A 101 20.47 18.46 13.38
C GLY A 101 19.93 17.70 12.18
N ARG A 102 19.00 16.76 12.35
CA ARG A 102 18.27 16.13 11.24
C ARG A 102 17.00 16.90 10.92
N SER A 103 16.54 16.81 9.66
CA SER A 103 15.22 17.29 9.29
C SER A 103 14.42 16.19 8.60
N LEU A 104 13.18 16.01 9.04
CA LEU A 104 12.17 15.22 8.37
C LEU A 104 11.51 16.08 7.29
N VAL A 105 11.56 15.63 6.04
CA VAL A 105 11.09 16.39 4.88
C VAL A 105 10.06 15.61 4.09
N GLY A 106 8.85 16.16 3.98
CA GLY A 106 7.75 15.65 3.17
C GLY A 106 7.72 16.32 1.78
N LEU A 107 7.94 15.52 0.73
CA LEU A 107 7.93 15.95 -0.66
C LEU A 107 6.68 15.42 -1.35
N GLY A 108 5.88 16.28 -1.97
CA GLY A 108 4.68 15.90 -2.71
C GLY A 108 3.64 15.13 -1.87
N VAL A 109 3.68 15.23 -0.55
CA VAL A 109 2.73 14.56 0.36
C VAL A 109 1.39 15.30 0.31
N PRO A 110 0.34 14.70 -0.32
CA PRO A 110 -0.89 15.44 -0.59
C PRO A 110 -1.84 15.46 0.61
N ILE A 111 -1.74 14.49 1.50
CA ILE A 111 -2.58 14.38 2.70
C ILE A 111 -1.65 14.37 3.91
N THR A 112 -1.84 15.36 4.77
CA THR A 112 -1.19 15.46 6.07
C THR A 112 -2.18 16.09 7.03
N ASP A 113 -2.45 15.44 8.16
CA ASP A 113 -3.33 15.92 9.20
C ASP A 113 -2.62 15.84 10.54
N LEU A 114 -2.85 16.82 11.41
CA LEU A 114 -2.38 16.79 12.78
C LEU A 114 -3.57 16.56 13.69
N LEU A 115 -3.54 15.46 14.45
CA LEU A 115 -4.66 15.02 15.28
C LEU A 115 -4.15 14.54 16.66
N ALA A 116 -5.03 14.41 17.62
CA ALA A 116 -4.71 13.76 18.86
C ALA A 116 -4.50 12.25 18.60
N THR A 117 -3.50 11.64 19.22
CA THR A 117 -3.19 10.21 19.04
C THR A 117 -4.39 9.30 19.34
N ARG A 118 -5.22 9.65 20.33
CA ARG A 118 -6.48 8.96 20.64
C ARG A 118 -7.50 8.98 19.50
N ASP A 119 -7.39 9.92 18.57
CA ASP A 119 -8.29 10.12 17.44
C ASP A 119 -7.79 9.46 16.14
N GLU A 120 -6.68 8.71 16.17
CA GLU A 120 -6.14 7.98 14.98
C GLU A 120 -7.18 7.08 14.32
N HIS A 121 -8.13 6.54 15.10
CA HIS A 121 -9.23 5.72 14.58
C HIS A 121 -10.07 6.44 13.51
N ARG A 122 -10.13 7.78 13.51
CA ARG A 122 -10.86 8.58 12.51
C ARG A 122 -10.22 8.48 11.12
N VAL A 123 -8.92 8.25 11.05
CA VAL A 123 -8.16 8.17 9.78
C VAL A 123 -7.82 6.75 9.36
N VAL A 124 -7.76 5.78 10.28
CA VAL A 124 -7.43 4.38 9.97
C VAL A 124 -8.46 3.36 10.43
N GLY A 125 -9.42 3.72 11.31
CA GLY A 125 -10.37 2.77 11.89
C GLY A 125 -11.36 2.14 10.90
N HIS A 126 -11.55 2.75 9.73
CA HIS A 126 -12.37 2.21 8.65
C HIS A 126 -11.65 1.18 7.79
N LEU A 127 -10.33 1.07 7.92
CA LEU A 127 -9.51 0.16 7.13
C LEU A 127 -9.69 -1.30 7.59
N GLY A 128 -9.48 -2.22 6.68
CA GLY A 128 -9.39 -3.64 6.97
C GLY A 128 -8.07 -4.02 7.64
N PRO A 129 -7.90 -5.30 8.01
CA PRO A 129 -6.65 -5.81 8.54
C PRO A 129 -5.47 -5.48 7.61
N ASP A 130 -4.37 -4.99 8.18
CA ASP A 130 -3.17 -4.67 7.43
C ASP A 130 -2.41 -5.95 7.06
N VAL A 131 -2.16 -6.18 5.78
CA VAL A 131 -1.40 -7.35 5.30
C VAL A 131 0.02 -7.44 5.87
N LEU A 132 0.56 -6.32 6.37
CA LEU A 132 1.84 -6.23 7.05
C LEU A 132 1.72 -6.16 8.57
N ALA A 133 0.55 -6.44 9.15
CA ALA A 133 0.39 -6.59 10.59
C ALA A 133 1.40 -7.61 11.15
N GLY A 134 1.89 -7.35 12.37
CA GLY A 134 2.97 -8.09 13.01
C GLY A 134 4.39 -7.62 12.63
N GLN A 135 4.53 -6.66 11.72
CA GLN A 135 5.82 -6.00 11.48
C GLN A 135 6.10 -4.95 12.55
N PRO A 136 7.38 -4.66 12.89
CA PRO A 136 7.73 -3.69 13.94
C PRO A 136 7.14 -2.30 13.73
N THR A 137 6.84 -1.95 12.49
CA THR A 137 6.26 -0.66 12.10
C THR A 137 4.73 -0.68 11.98
N ALA A 138 4.08 -1.83 12.15
CA ALA A 138 2.64 -1.92 12.06
C ALA A 138 1.93 -1.36 13.30
N THR A 139 0.69 -0.91 13.13
CA THR A 139 -0.21 -0.56 14.25
C THR A 139 -0.88 -1.78 14.86
N GLN A 140 -0.95 -2.89 14.11
CA GLN A 140 -1.58 -4.15 14.51
C GLN A 140 -0.50 -5.21 14.78
N ASP A 141 -0.64 -5.94 15.88
CA ASP A 141 0.34 -6.95 16.29
C ASP A 141 0.25 -8.24 15.46
N HIS A 142 -0.93 -8.55 14.92
CA HIS A 142 -1.17 -9.71 14.06
C HIS A 142 -2.18 -9.39 12.97
N PHE A 143 -2.16 -10.20 11.92
CA PHE A 143 -3.14 -10.12 10.85
C PHE A 143 -4.40 -10.90 11.23
N ASP A 144 -5.51 -10.22 11.28
CA ASP A 144 -6.81 -10.82 11.51
C ASP A 144 -7.37 -11.40 10.19
N LEU A 145 -7.15 -12.71 9.99
CA LEU A 145 -7.58 -13.41 8.78
C LEU A 145 -9.10 -13.53 8.74
N ASP A 146 -9.74 -13.82 9.88
CA ASP A 146 -11.18 -14.03 9.94
C ASP A 146 -11.93 -12.75 9.61
N GLU A 147 -11.48 -11.61 10.14
CA GLU A 147 -12.05 -10.30 9.81
C GLU A 147 -11.80 -9.95 8.33
N ALA A 148 -10.62 -10.26 7.78
CA ALA A 148 -10.34 -10.05 6.36
C ALA A 148 -11.29 -10.88 5.48
N LEU A 149 -11.46 -12.15 5.76
CA LEU A 149 -12.37 -13.04 5.04
C LEU A 149 -13.83 -12.59 5.17
N ALA A 150 -14.26 -12.20 6.38
CA ALA A 150 -15.60 -11.69 6.61
C ALA A 150 -15.89 -10.41 5.80
N ARG A 151 -14.93 -9.50 5.72
CA ARG A 151 -15.08 -8.26 4.91
C ARG A 151 -15.11 -8.54 3.41
N LEU A 152 -14.26 -9.44 2.91
CA LEU A 152 -14.25 -9.87 1.51
C LEU A 152 -15.56 -10.57 1.13
N GLY A 153 -16.10 -11.41 2.02
CA GLY A 153 -17.36 -12.12 1.84
C GLY A 153 -18.61 -11.23 1.75
N LYS A 154 -18.52 -9.97 2.21
CA LYS A 154 -19.64 -9.00 2.08
C LYS A 154 -19.87 -8.47 0.65
N VAL A 155 -18.96 -8.74 -0.26
CA VAL A 155 -19.00 -8.21 -1.64
C VAL A 155 -18.72 -9.31 -2.69
N PRO A 156 -19.44 -10.46 -2.64
CA PRO A 156 -19.09 -11.67 -3.38
C PRO A 156 -19.04 -11.46 -4.91
N ASP A 157 -19.88 -10.60 -5.45
CA ASP A 157 -19.99 -10.35 -6.90
C ASP A 157 -18.96 -9.35 -7.41
N ARG A 158 -18.20 -8.68 -6.51
CA ARG A 158 -17.21 -7.70 -6.93
C ARG A 158 -15.98 -8.38 -7.53
N PRO A 159 -15.38 -7.82 -8.62
CA PRO A 159 -14.13 -8.31 -9.19
C PRO A 159 -13.02 -8.46 -8.14
N VAL A 160 -12.30 -9.58 -8.17
CA VAL A 160 -11.24 -9.87 -7.18
C VAL A 160 -10.15 -8.80 -7.17
N VAL A 161 -9.76 -8.27 -8.36
CA VAL A 161 -8.74 -7.21 -8.43
C VAL A 161 -9.21 -5.91 -7.77
N GLU A 162 -10.48 -5.53 -7.94
CA GLU A 162 -11.05 -4.33 -7.33
C GLU A 162 -11.26 -4.49 -5.82
N THR A 163 -11.62 -5.71 -5.40
CA THR A 163 -11.81 -6.03 -3.98
C THR A 163 -10.50 -6.00 -3.21
N LEU A 164 -9.39 -6.49 -3.80
CA LEU A 164 -8.05 -6.37 -3.23
C LEU A 164 -7.54 -4.92 -3.15
N LEU A 165 -8.07 -4.01 -3.97
CA LEU A 165 -7.74 -2.59 -3.94
C LEU A 165 -8.51 -1.79 -2.88
N ASP A 166 -9.67 -2.30 -2.44
CA ASP A 166 -10.47 -1.65 -1.39
C ASP A 166 -9.80 -1.83 -0.03
N GLN A 167 -9.17 -0.78 0.46
CA GLN A 167 -8.46 -0.79 1.73
C GLN A 167 -9.37 -1.06 2.94
N ARG A 168 -10.68 -1.00 2.78
CA ARG A 168 -11.66 -1.36 3.81
C ARG A 168 -11.86 -2.87 3.93
N THR A 169 -11.53 -3.64 2.90
CA THR A 169 -11.55 -5.11 2.96
C THR A 169 -10.26 -5.67 3.56
N VAL A 170 -9.14 -5.34 2.91
CA VAL A 170 -7.78 -5.69 3.35
C VAL A 170 -6.86 -4.51 3.04
N ALA A 171 -6.20 -3.96 4.05
CA ALA A 171 -5.34 -2.81 3.87
C ALA A 171 -3.91 -3.21 3.45
N GLY A 172 -3.28 -2.36 2.62
CA GLY A 172 -1.88 -2.50 2.23
C GLY A 172 -1.64 -2.89 0.78
N PHE A 173 -2.48 -3.72 0.16
CA PHE A 173 -2.35 -4.00 -1.27
C PHE A 173 -2.68 -2.78 -2.11
N GLY A 174 -1.86 -2.52 -3.13
CA GLY A 174 -2.15 -1.57 -4.18
C GLY A 174 -2.26 -2.26 -5.54
N ASN A 175 -2.20 -1.46 -6.58
CA ASN A 175 -2.49 -1.93 -7.93
C ASN A 175 -1.51 -3.01 -8.40
N LEU A 176 -0.23 -2.84 -8.12
CA LEU A 176 0.79 -3.82 -8.48
C LEU A 176 0.50 -5.16 -7.81
N TRP A 177 0.34 -5.19 -6.50
CA TRP A 177 0.11 -6.44 -5.76
C TRP A 177 -1.20 -7.09 -6.16
N ALA A 178 -2.29 -6.35 -6.32
CA ALA A 178 -3.58 -6.90 -6.74
C ALA A 178 -3.51 -7.57 -8.11
N VAL A 179 -2.87 -6.93 -9.10
CA VAL A 179 -2.70 -7.45 -10.46
C VAL A 179 -1.79 -8.68 -10.48
N GLU A 180 -0.64 -8.60 -9.84
CA GLU A 180 0.34 -9.69 -9.82
C GLU A 180 -0.17 -10.92 -9.04
N LEU A 181 -0.90 -10.72 -7.93
CA LEU A 181 -1.54 -11.81 -7.19
C LEU A 181 -2.59 -12.55 -8.03
N CYS A 182 -3.42 -11.82 -8.76
CA CYS A 182 -4.34 -12.43 -9.72
C CYS A 182 -3.59 -13.31 -10.74
N PHE A 183 -2.49 -12.82 -11.32
CA PHE A 183 -1.68 -13.60 -12.25
C PHE A 183 -1.08 -14.85 -11.60
N LEU A 184 -0.46 -14.71 -10.44
CA LEU A 184 0.21 -15.82 -9.75
C LEU A 184 -0.73 -16.96 -9.37
N ARG A 185 -1.97 -16.59 -9.00
CA ARG A 185 -3.05 -17.54 -8.70
C ARG A 185 -3.83 -18.03 -9.92
N GLY A 186 -3.52 -17.54 -11.12
CA GLY A 186 -4.24 -17.90 -12.35
C GLY A 186 -5.68 -17.36 -12.39
N LEU A 187 -5.98 -16.32 -11.62
CA LEU A 187 -7.31 -15.73 -11.51
C LEU A 187 -7.51 -14.66 -12.58
N HIS A 188 -8.61 -14.77 -13.33
CA HIS A 188 -9.01 -13.65 -14.18
C HIS A 188 -9.31 -12.43 -13.30
N PRO A 189 -8.76 -11.23 -13.58
CA PRO A 189 -8.90 -10.06 -12.69
C PRO A 189 -10.34 -9.68 -12.33
N TRP A 190 -11.27 -9.93 -13.25
CA TRP A 190 -12.70 -9.63 -13.07
C TRP A 190 -13.52 -10.85 -12.62
N ARG A 191 -12.89 -11.92 -12.15
CA ARG A 191 -13.59 -13.01 -11.50
C ARG A 191 -14.27 -12.49 -10.22
N PRO A 192 -15.54 -12.85 -9.96
CA PRO A 192 -16.20 -12.51 -8.70
C PRO A 192 -15.39 -13.03 -7.50
N VAL A 193 -15.24 -12.20 -6.47
CA VAL A 193 -14.42 -12.57 -5.30
C VAL A 193 -15.01 -13.75 -4.54
N GLY A 194 -16.34 -13.95 -4.59
CA GLY A 194 -17.02 -15.09 -4.02
C GLY A 194 -16.65 -16.44 -4.64
N ASP A 195 -16.13 -16.43 -5.89
CA ASP A 195 -15.68 -17.65 -6.59
C ASP A 195 -14.18 -17.93 -6.38
N VAL A 196 -13.54 -17.24 -5.45
CA VAL A 196 -12.08 -17.32 -5.23
C VAL A 196 -11.77 -17.93 -3.88
N GLU A 197 -10.80 -18.83 -3.84
CA GLU A 197 -10.18 -19.31 -2.60
C GLU A 197 -9.37 -18.18 -1.96
N LEU A 198 -9.97 -17.46 -1.02
CA LEU A 198 -9.45 -16.21 -0.47
C LEU A 198 -8.26 -16.44 0.47
N GLU A 199 -8.31 -17.47 1.30
CA GLU A 199 -7.24 -17.73 2.28
C GLU A 199 -5.88 -17.98 1.59
N PRO A 200 -5.76 -18.88 0.59
CA PRO A 200 -4.51 -19.06 -0.14
C PRO A 200 -4.06 -17.82 -0.93
N LEU A 201 -5.02 -17.01 -1.41
CA LEU A 201 -4.72 -15.74 -2.08
C LEU A 201 -4.08 -14.73 -1.12
N LEU A 202 -4.69 -14.54 0.06
CA LEU A 202 -4.19 -13.63 1.11
C LEU A 202 -2.85 -14.12 1.67
N ALA A 203 -2.70 -15.43 1.91
CA ALA A 203 -1.46 -16.03 2.40
C ALA A 203 -0.29 -15.77 1.42
N LEU A 204 -0.52 -15.98 0.11
CA LEU A 204 0.47 -15.66 -0.92
C LEU A 204 0.79 -14.16 -0.94
N GLY A 205 -0.23 -13.31 -0.91
CA GLY A 205 -0.05 -11.85 -0.94
C GLY A 205 0.76 -11.34 0.24
N ARG A 206 0.44 -11.81 1.45
CA ARG A 206 1.19 -11.48 2.66
C ARG A 206 2.64 -11.96 2.60
N LYS A 207 2.87 -13.19 2.14
CA LYS A 207 4.23 -13.73 1.96
C LYS A 207 5.05 -12.85 1.03
N MET A 208 4.49 -12.45 -0.11
CA MET A 208 5.20 -11.67 -1.12
C MET A 208 5.49 -10.24 -0.69
N ILE A 209 4.50 -9.55 -0.10
CA ILE A 209 4.69 -8.16 0.33
C ILE A 209 5.65 -8.06 1.53
N ARG A 210 5.63 -9.04 2.44
CA ARG A 210 6.61 -9.16 3.53
C ARG A 210 8.01 -9.40 2.99
N HIS A 211 8.18 -10.32 2.03
CA HIS A 211 9.46 -10.56 1.38
C HIS A 211 10.01 -9.28 0.72
N SER A 212 9.14 -8.51 0.04
CA SER A 212 9.52 -7.21 -0.54
C SER A 212 9.99 -6.22 0.52
N LEU A 213 9.32 -6.19 1.67
CA LEU A 213 9.69 -5.31 2.79
C LEU A 213 11.04 -5.69 3.39
N GLU A 214 11.22 -6.96 3.73
CA GLU A 214 12.40 -7.48 4.45
C GLU A 214 13.69 -7.41 3.63
N HIS A 215 13.61 -7.71 2.33
CA HIS A 215 14.80 -7.81 1.48
C HIS A 215 15.10 -6.53 0.67
N ASN A 216 14.30 -5.48 0.85
CA ASN A 216 14.40 -4.23 0.06
C ASN A 216 14.60 -4.52 -1.45
N THR A 217 13.90 -5.53 -1.94
CA THR A 217 14.11 -6.07 -3.30
C THR A 217 13.58 -5.14 -4.40
N GLY A 218 13.00 -3.99 -4.01
CA GLY A 218 12.32 -3.08 -4.93
C GLY A 218 11.25 -3.86 -5.69
N MET A 219 10.01 -3.80 -5.23
CA MET A 219 8.77 -4.39 -5.82
C MET A 219 8.99 -5.32 -7.02
N THR A 220 9.67 -6.45 -6.82
CA THR A 220 9.77 -7.50 -7.84
C THR A 220 8.89 -8.68 -7.46
N THR A 221 8.07 -9.13 -8.40
CA THR A 221 7.21 -10.31 -8.26
C THR A 221 7.80 -11.54 -8.94
N THR A 222 8.76 -11.33 -9.85
CA THR A 222 9.50 -12.40 -10.55
C THR A 222 10.77 -12.84 -9.83
N GLY A 223 11.24 -12.09 -8.83
CA GLY A 223 12.57 -12.24 -8.24
C GLY A 223 13.69 -11.54 -9.02
N VAL A 224 13.41 -11.04 -10.22
CA VAL A 224 14.41 -10.35 -11.07
C VAL A 224 14.28 -8.85 -10.87
N LYS A 225 15.38 -8.17 -10.46
CA LYS A 225 15.38 -6.71 -10.23
C LYS A 225 15.53 -5.87 -11.51
N ARG A 226 15.83 -6.49 -12.65
CA ARG A 226 16.04 -5.77 -13.91
C ARG A 226 14.74 -5.11 -14.38
N LYS A 227 14.82 -3.82 -14.73
CA LYS A 227 13.68 -3.07 -15.28
C LYS A 227 13.03 -3.80 -16.46
N GLY A 228 11.71 -3.95 -16.43
CA GLY A 228 10.93 -4.67 -17.45
C GLY A 228 10.90 -6.19 -17.28
N GLN A 229 11.66 -6.76 -16.32
CA GLN A 229 11.65 -8.19 -15.96
C GLN A 229 11.19 -8.41 -14.51
N ASN A 230 10.94 -7.35 -13.77
CA ASN A 230 10.61 -7.38 -12.34
C ASN A 230 9.15 -7.74 -12.03
N HIS A 231 8.26 -7.75 -13.03
CA HIS A 231 6.85 -8.12 -12.86
C HIS A 231 6.43 -9.15 -13.90
N TRP A 232 5.45 -9.98 -13.55
CA TRP A 232 4.91 -11.00 -14.45
C TRP A 232 4.06 -10.39 -15.56
N VAL A 233 3.13 -9.48 -15.21
CA VAL A 233 2.19 -8.86 -16.16
C VAL A 233 2.16 -7.34 -16.06
N THR A 234 2.38 -6.75 -14.90
CA THR A 234 2.26 -5.30 -14.67
C THR A 234 3.24 -4.52 -15.55
N GLY A 235 2.71 -3.54 -16.31
CA GLY A 235 3.50 -2.71 -17.23
C GLY A 235 3.97 -3.43 -18.49
N ARG A 236 3.46 -4.64 -18.79
CA ARG A 236 3.93 -5.47 -19.90
C ARG A 236 2.88 -5.66 -21.02
N SER A 237 2.06 -4.64 -21.25
CA SER A 237 1.08 -4.65 -22.36
C SER A 237 1.75 -5.05 -23.67
N ASN A 238 1.10 -5.94 -24.44
CA ASN A 238 1.55 -6.47 -25.74
C ASN A 238 2.95 -7.13 -25.73
N ARG A 239 3.44 -7.55 -24.56
CA ARG A 239 4.67 -8.35 -24.45
C ARG A 239 4.32 -9.82 -24.19
N PRO A 240 5.15 -10.78 -24.65
CA PRO A 240 4.94 -12.19 -24.36
C PRO A 240 4.93 -12.45 -22.85
N CYS A 241 3.96 -13.21 -22.37
CA CYS A 241 3.89 -13.69 -21.00
C CYS A 241 5.11 -14.56 -20.69
N TYR A 242 5.78 -14.34 -19.57
CA TYR A 242 6.95 -15.14 -19.18
C TYR A 242 6.63 -16.60 -18.88
N ARG A 243 5.35 -16.93 -18.63
CA ARG A 243 4.93 -18.30 -18.32
C ARG A 243 4.53 -19.10 -19.57
N CYS A 244 3.79 -18.48 -20.52
CA CYS A 244 3.18 -19.22 -21.65
C CYS A 244 3.38 -18.56 -23.03
N GLY A 245 4.07 -17.43 -23.13
CA GLY A 245 4.31 -16.74 -24.42
C GLY A 245 3.13 -15.92 -24.96
N THR A 246 1.90 -16.11 -24.49
CA THR A 246 0.73 -15.35 -24.94
C THR A 246 0.91 -13.87 -24.61
N LEU A 247 0.46 -12.98 -25.51
CA LEU A 247 0.57 -11.52 -25.29
C LEU A 247 -0.26 -11.07 -24.08
N VAL A 248 0.39 -10.35 -23.16
CA VAL A 248 -0.25 -9.73 -22.02
C VAL A 248 -1.22 -8.66 -22.49
N ARG A 249 -2.46 -8.72 -22.04
CA ARG A 249 -3.50 -7.72 -22.31
C ARG A 249 -3.45 -6.60 -21.27
N PHE A 250 -4.05 -5.47 -21.65
CA PHE A 250 -4.12 -4.27 -20.82
C PHE A 250 -5.51 -3.65 -20.90
N ARG A 251 -6.00 -3.18 -19.77
CA ARG A 251 -7.18 -2.33 -19.66
C ARG A 251 -6.80 -1.07 -18.90
N PRO A 252 -7.05 0.14 -19.45
CA PRO A 252 -6.78 1.40 -18.79
C PRO A 252 -7.72 1.59 -17.58
N ALA A 253 -7.32 2.48 -16.66
CA ALA A 253 -8.18 2.95 -15.61
C ALA A 253 -9.41 3.65 -16.21
N THR A 254 -10.58 3.39 -15.62
CA THR A 254 -11.79 4.16 -15.89
C THR A 254 -12.07 5.08 -14.70
N GLY A 255 -12.93 6.06 -14.80
CA GLY A 255 -13.28 6.94 -13.69
C GLY A 255 -14.06 6.27 -12.54
N ALA A 256 -14.38 4.98 -12.66
CA ALA A 256 -15.13 4.25 -11.66
C ALA A 256 -14.28 4.01 -10.37
N PRO A 257 -14.91 3.95 -9.18
CA PRO A 257 -14.24 3.59 -7.95
C PRO A 257 -13.47 2.27 -8.10
N TYR A 258 -12.25 2.20 -7.57
CA TYR A 258 -11.33 1.04 -7.64
C TYR A 258 -10.91 0.60 -9.05
N ALA A 259 -11.45 1.17 -10.13
CA ALA A 259 -11.00 0.89 -11.49
C ALA A 259 -9.60 1.49 -11.70
N ARG A 260 -8.63 0.62 -11.85
CA ARG A 260 -7.23 0.95 -12.09
C ARG A 260 -6.77 0.31 -13.39
N GLU A 261 -5.58 0.66 -13.83
CA GLU A 261 -4.89 -0.05 -14.91
C GLU A 261 -4.70 -1.52 -14.54
N VAL A 262 -5.10 -2.44 -15.42
CA VAL A 262 -5.00 -3.88 -15.17
C VAL A 262 -4.29 -4.55 -16.34
N TRP A 263 -3.31 -5.39 -16.02
CA TRP A 263 -2.61 -6.24 -16.97
C TRP A 263 -2.90 -7.70 -16.64
N TRP A 264 -3.12 -8.54 -17.65
CA TRP A 264 -3.35 -9.96 -17.46
C TRP A 264 -2.93 -10.79 -18.66
N CYS A 265 -2.59 -12.05 -18.45
CA CYS A 265 -2.38 -13.02 -19.51
C CYS A 265 -3.67 -13.80 -19.75
N PRO A 266 -4.32 -13.70 -20.92
CA PRO A 266 -5.61 -14.36 -21.15
C PRO A 266 -5.51 -15.90 -21.14
N SER A 267 -4.34 -16.47 -21.41
CA SER A 267 -4.10 -17.91 -21.35
C SER A 267 -3.86 -18.42 -19.93
N CYS A 268 -3.05 -17.69 -19.14
CA CYS A 268 -2.77 -18.07 -17.74
C CYS A 268 -3.89 -17.70 -16.77
N GLN A 269 -4.75 -16.76 -17.16
CA GLN A 269 -5.86 -16.23 -16.38
C GLN A 269 -7.14 -16.28 -17.23
N PRO A 270 -7.65 -17.48 -17.58
CA PRO A 270 -8.82 -17.60 -18.44
C PRO A 270 -10.07 -17.11 -17.72
N VAL A 271 -11.04 -16.62 -18.51
CA VAL A 271 -12.41 -16.45 -18.03
C VAL A 271 -12.96 -17.84 -17.74
N GLN A 272 -13.29 -18.13 -16.49
CA GLN A 272 -13.97 -19.37 -16.16
C GLN A 272 -15.47 -19.20 -16.36
N ASP A 273 -16.05 -20.01 -17.25
CA ASP A 273 -17.51 -20.12 -17.38
C ASP A 273 -18.05 -20.83 -16.13
N VAL A 274 -18.64 -20.07 -15.22
CA VAL A 274 -19.22 -20.58 -13.96
C VAL A 274 -20.42 -21.52 -14.21
N ARG A 275 -20.86 -21.72 -15.47
CA ARG A 275 -22.06 -22.49 -15.83
C ARG A 275 -21.85 -23.99 -16.06
N ARG A 276 -20.68 -24.58 -15.76
CA ARG A 276 -20.44 -26.01 -15.97
C ARG A 276 -20.64 -26.92 -14.74
N GLY A 277 -20.99 -26.38 -13.57
CA GLY A 277 -21.15 -27.16 -12.34
C GLY A 277 -22.55 -27.71 -12.04
N GLU A 278 -23.61 -27.24 -12.70
CA GLU A 278 -25.01 -27.59 -12.32
C GLU A 278 -25.73 -28.56 -13.23
N ARG A 279 -25.08 -29.22 -14.19
CA ARG A 279 -25.74 -30.20 -15.10
C ARG A 279 -25.21 -31.63 -14.99
N ALA A 280 -24.72 -32.05 -13.84
CA ALA A 280 -24.34 -33.45 -13.62
C ALA A 280 -25.02 -34.02 -12.36
N GLY A 281 -26.33 -33.96 -12.29
CA GLY A 281 -27.02 -34.46 -11.13
C GLY A 281 -28.54 -34.57 -11.27
N THR A 282 -29.05 -35.15 -12.38
CA THR A 282 -30.37 -35.82 -12.42
C THR A 282 -30.44 -36.67 -13.66
N ALA A 283 -29.79 -37.82 -13.63
CA ALA A 283 -30.18 -38.94 -14.48
C ALA A 283 -31.12 -39.80 -13.63
N ASP A 284 -32.37 -39.53 -13.86
CA ASP A 284 -33.56 -40.30 -13.57
C ASP A 284 -33.29 -41.81 -13.58
N ARG A 285 -33.65 -42.48 -12.52
CA ARG A 285 -33.97 -43.92 -12.45
C ARG A 285 -35.45 -44.01 -12.23
N GLY A 286 -36.22 -44.16 -13.22
CA GLY A 286 -37.57 -44.62 -13.19
C GLY A 286 -37.70 -45.96 -13.91
N PRO A 287 -38.78 -46.65 -13.70
CA PRO A 287 -38.87 -48.04 -13.20
C PRO A 287 -38.64 -49.12 -14.26
#